data_daf523b15916a4451d30b6d87237953c
#
_entry.id   daf523b15916a4451d30b6d87237953c
#
_cell.length_a   1.000
_cell.length_b   1.000
_cell.length_c   1.000
_cell.angle_alpha   90.00
_cell.angle_beta   90.00
_cell.angle_gamma   90.00
#
_symmetry.space_group_name_H-M   'P 1'
#
loop_
_entity.id
_entity.type
_entity.pdbx_description
1 polymer ?
#
loop_
_entity_poly.entity_id
_entity_poly.type
_entity_poly.pdbx_seq_one_letter_code
_entity_poly.pdbx_strand_id
1 'polypeptide(L)'
;MKEKRYIKRNPYSIEDGIKDIVEKIGDKGLREATGKGKDTFLKKSNPEHPGRHIDLKDAVDLDVYCRKNGFGTPLLDSYKTILDKATGISSNYKPDEIRQTVTKILEELGDVSETVS
;
A
#
# COMPACT_ATOMS: atom_id res chain seq x y z
N MET A 1 26.44 21.26 13.10
CA MET A 1 25.81 20.47 12.10
C MET A 1 24.37 20.09 12.46
N LYS A 2 23.54 20.12 11.50
CA LYS A 2 22.17 19.79 11.74
C LYS A 2 21.98 18.28 11.79
N GLU A 3 21.43 17.81 12.87
CA GLU A 3 21.14 16.41 12.94
C GLU A 3 20.05 16.03 11.98
N LYS A 4 20.22 14.86 11.42
CA LYS A 4 19.19 14.31 10.59
C LYS A 4 18.01 13.96 11.50
N ARG A 5 16.88 14.59 11.25
CA ARG A 5 15.73 14.34 12.07
C ARG A 5 15.16 12.96 11.77
N TYR A 6 15.06 12.15 12.82
CA TYR A 6 14.45 10.85 12.69
C TYR A 6 12.96 10.97 12.98
N ILE A 7 12.16 10.60 12.03
CA ILE A 7 10.71 10.59 12.19
C ILE A 7 10.28 9.16 12.50
N LYS A 8 9.78 8.97 13.70
CA LYS A 8 9.36 7.66 14.12
C LYS A 8 8.03 7.30 13.48
N ARG A 9 7.97 6.13 12.88
CA ARG A 9 6.75 5.60 12.29
C ARG A 9 6.42 4.28 12.95
N ASN A 10 5.13 4.04 13.14
CA ASN A 10 4.72 2.76 13.69
C ASN A 10 4.95 1.67 12.65
N PRO A 11 5.55 0.54 13.03
CA PRO A 11 5.73 -0.56 12.08
C PRO A 11 4.39 -0.98 11.48
N TYR A 12 4.39 -1.26 10.20
CA TYR A 12 3.21 -1.69 9.44
C TYR A 12 2.11 -0.63 9.37
N SER A 13 2.41 0.63 9.70
CA SER A 13 1.49 1.71 9.40
C SER A 13 1.56 2.04 7.91
N ILE A 14 0.54 2.78 7.43
CA ILE A 14 0.57 3.23 6.03
C ILE A 14 1.77 4.14 5.80
N GLU A 15 2.07 5.01 6.76
CA GLU A 15 3.23 5.91 6.65
C GLU A 15 4.53 5.12 6.53
N ASP A 16 4.66 4.05 7.32
CA ASP A 16 5.85 3.21 7.26
C ASP A 16 5.94 2.51 5.90
N GLY A 17 4.81 2.04 5.38
CA GLY A 17 4.77 1.41 4.06
C GLY A 17 5.17 2.36 2.95
N ILE A 18 4.70 3.61 3.00
CA ILE A 18 5.09 4.61 2.00
C ILE A 18 6.59 4.87 2.06
N LYS A 19 7.14 5.02 3.26
CA LYS A 19 8.57 5.26 3.42
C LYS A 19 9.39 4.11 2.85
N ASP A 20 8.95 2.89 3.10
CA ASP A 20 9.62 1.70 2.59
C ASP A 20 9.66 1.69 1.07
N ILE A 21 8.53 2.05 0.45
CA ILE A 21 8.45 2.11 -1.02
C ILE A 21 9.38 3.19 -1.56
N VAL A 22 9.37 4.37 -0.93
CA VAL A 22 10.23 5.46 -1.37
C VAL A 22 11.69 5.01 -1.37
N GLU A 23 12.09 4.27 -0.35
CA GLU A 23 13.47 3.81 -0.27
C GLU A 23 13.79 2.74 -1.30
N LYS A 24 12.82 1.91 -1.65
CA LYS A 24 13.06 0.81 -2.57
C LYS A 24 13.03 1.22 -4.03
N ILE A 25 12.10 2.07 -4.43
CA ILE A 25 11.96 2.39 -5.85
C ILE A 25 12.43 3.78 -6.23
N GLY A 26 12.62 4.67 -5.25
CA GLY A 26 13.17 6.00 -5.48
C GLY A 26 12.26 6.91 -6.28
N ASP A 27 12.75 8.13 -6.55
CA ASP A 27 11.97 9.12 -7.25
C ASP A 27 11.53 8.64 -8.64
N LYS A 28 12.43 7.98 -9.35
CA LYS A 28 12.11 7.51 -10.70
C LYS A 28 11.00 6.49 -10.69
N GLY A 29 11.08 5.51 -9.77
CA GLY A 29 10.05 4.50 -9.67
C GLY A 29 8.70 5.08 -9.26
N LEU A 30 8.73 6.06 -8.34
CA LEU A 30 7.49 6.72 -7.91
C LEU A 30 6.82 7.43 -9.09
N ARG A 31 7.61 8.13 -9.90
CA ARG A 31 7.07 8.83 -11.05
C ARG A 31 6.56 7.87 -12.12
N GLU A 32 7.24 6.76 -12.30
CA GLU A 32 6.78 5.74 -13.24
C GLU A 32 5.46 5.12 -12.80
N ALA A 33 5.32 4.89 -11.49
CA ALA A 33 4.13 4.24 -10.97
C ALA A 33 2.92 5.18 -10.89
N THR A 34 3.14 6.43 -10.47
CA THR A 34 2.03 7.32 -10.13
C THR A 34 2.06 8.65 -10.85
N GLY A 35 3.16 9.02 -11.48
CA GLY A 35 3.35 10.35 -12.03
C GLY A 35 3.76 11.39 -11.02
N LYS A 36 3.91 11.02 -9.76
CA LYS A 36 4.26 11.93 -8.67
C LYS A 36 5.61 11.55 -8.10
N GLY A 37 6.33 12.56 -7.63
CA GLY A 37 7.71 12.37 -7.21
C GLY A 37 7.89 12.08 -5.74
N LYS A 38 9.17 11.93 -5.38
CA LYS A 38 9.58 11.54 -4.05
C LYS A 38 9.09 12.49 -2.97
N ASP A 39 9.17 13.80 -3.22
CA ASP A 39 8.78 14.77 -2.20
C ASP A 39 7.32 14.62 -1.82
N THR A 40 6.45 14.35 -2.79
CA THR A 40 5.04 14.16 -2.53
C THR A 40 4.81 13.02 -1.55
N PHE A 41 5.48 11.89 -1.78
CA PHE A 41 5.25 10.72 -0.94
C PHE A 41 5.97 10.81 0.40
N LEU A 42 7.10 11.51 0.46
CA LEU A 42 7.74 11.73 1.75
C LEU A 42 6.84 12.54 2.68
N LYS A 43 6.13 13.54 2.14
CA LYS A 43 5.18 14.30 2.95
C LYS A 43 4.03 13.41 3.43
N LYS A 44 3.54 12.54 2.56
CA LYS A 44 2.45 11.64 2.91
C LYS A 44 2.89 10.53 3.87
N SER A 45 4.19 10.28 3.96
CA SER A 45 4.73 9.29 4.87
C SER A 45 5.03 9.85 6.25
N ASN A 46 4.85 11.14 6.46
CA ASN A 46 5.20 11.78 7.71
C ASN A 46 4.00 11.87 8.62
N PRO A 47 3.98 11.12 9.73
CA PRO A 47 2.83 11.14 10.64
C PRO A 47 2.66 12.48 11.35
N GLU A 48 3.66 13.37 11.28
CA GLU A 48 3.55 14.71 11.86
C GLU A 48 2.80 15.67 10.95
N HIS A 49 2.38 15.22 9.77
CA HIS A 49 1.57 16.02 8.84
C HIS A 49 0.22 15.34 8.65
N PRO A 50 -0.68 15.46 9.62
CA PRO A 50 -1.91 14.66 9.61
C PRO A 50 -2.87 14.97 8.46
N GLY A 51 -2.72 16.11 7.80
CA GLY A 51 -3.58 16.42 6.66
C GLY A 51 -3.10 15.84 5.34
N ARG A 52 -2.00 15.10 5.35
CA ARG A 52 -1.43 14.60 4.11
C ARG A 52 -1.51 13.08 4.07
N HIS A 53 -2.42 12.61 3.25
CA HIS A 53 -2.68 11.18 3.12
C HIS A 53 -2.46 10.74 1.68
N ILE A 54 -2.18 9.45 1.51
CA ILE A 54 -2.05 8.90 0.18
C ILE A 54 -3.44 8.57 -0.37
N ASP A 55 -3.64 8.85 -1.66
CA ASP A 55 -4.87 8.48 -2.33
C ASP A 55 -4.90 6.98 -2.56
N LEU A 56 -6.09 6.40 -2.53
CA LEU A 56 -6.23 4.97 -2.75
C LEU A 56 -5.68 4.57 -4.12
N LYS A 57 -5.93 5.39 -5.14
CA LYS A 57 -5.41 5.09 -6.48
C LYS A 57 -3.88 5.04 -6.48
N ASP A 58 -3.24 6.00 -5.82
CA ASP A 58 -1.79 5.99 -5.74
C ASP A 58 -1.29 4.77 -4.98
N ALA A 59 -1.98 4.39 -3.91
CA ALA A 59 -1.59 3.23 -3.13
C ALA A 59 -1.63 1.96 -3.99
N VAL A 60 -2.69 1.80 -4.77
CA VAL A 60 -2.82 0.65 -5.67
C VAL A 60 -1.71 0.67 -6.72
N ASP A 61 -1.48 1.83 -7.33
CA ASP A 61 -0.45 1.94 -8.36
C ASP A 61 0.93 1.61 -7.81
N LEU A 62 1.23 2.05 -6.59
CA LEU A 62 2.52 1.74 -5.96
C LEU A 62 2.65 0.26 -5.66
N ASP A 63 1.62 -0.37 -5.14
CA ASP A 63 1.69 -1.79 -4.85
C ASP A 63 1.80 -2.62 -6.14
N VAL A 64 1.12 -2.21 -7.20
CA VAL A 64 1.26 -2.88 -8.50
C VAL A 64 2.71 -2.79 -8.97
N TYR A 65 3.29 -1.61 -8.92
CA TYR A 65 4.67 -1.41 -9.35
C TYR A 65 5.62 -2.25 -8.49
N CYS A 66 5.44 -2.22 -7.18
CA CYS A 66 6.30 -2.98 -6.28
C CYS A 66 6.18 -4.48 -6.53
N ARG A 67 4.99 -4.97 -6.74
CA ARG A 67 4.79 -6.38 -6.97
C ARG A 67 5.43 -6.83 -8.29
N LYS A 68 5.32 -6.01 -9.33
CA LYS A 68 5.95 -6.33 -10.61
C LYS A 68 7.46 -6.36 -10.51
N ASN A 69 8.02 -5.62 -9.57
CA ASN A 69 9.47 -5.52 -9.41
C ASN A 69 10.01 -6.35 -8.26
N GLY A 70 9.19 -7.24 -7.70
CA GLY A 70 9.66 -8.17 -6.69
C GLY A 70 9.72 -7.63 -5.28
N PHE A 71 9.11 -6.49 -5.02
CA PHE A 71 9.12 -5.87 -3.69
C PHE A 71 7.86 -6.15 -2.86
N GLY A 72 6.97 -7.00 -3.36
CA GLY A 72 5.76 -7.33 -2.64
C GLY A 72 4.70 -6.23 -2.72
N THR A 73 3.86 -6.18 -1.70
CA THR A 73 2.75 -5.21 -1.64
C THR A 73 2.75 -4.51 -0.28
N PRO A 74 3.67 -3.55 -0.07
CA PRO A 74 3.85 -2.95 1.26
C PRO A 74 2.59 -2.26 1.80
N LEU A 75 1.83 -1.57 0.95
CA LEU A 75 0.65 -0.85 1.42
C LEU A 75 -0.50 -1.78 1.71
N LEU A 76 -0.69 -2.81 0.90
CA LEU A 76 -1.69 -3.82 1.19
C LEU A 76 -1.39 -4.52 2.51
N ASP A 77 -0.13 -4.84 2.75
CA ASP A 77 0.27 -5.49 3.99
C ASP A 77 -0.02 -4.59 5.19
N SER A 78 0.26 -3.29 5.08
CA SER A 78 -0.08 -2.35 6.13
C SER A 78 -1.57 -2.27 6.36
N TYR A 79 -2.34 -2.22 5.30
CA TYR A 79 -3.79 -2.15 5.38
C TYR A 79 -4.36 -3.36 6.10
N LYS A 80 -3.89 -4.55 5.74
CA LYS A 80 -4.34 -5.78 6.39
C LYS A 80 -4.02 -5.79 7.88
N THR A 81 -2.81 -5.35 8.22
CA THR A 81 -2.40 -5.29 9.61
C THR A 81 -3.27 -4.33 10.42
N ILE A 82 -3.61 -3.18 9.83
CA ILE A 82 -4.47 -2.21 10.48
C ILE A 82 -5.86 -2.80 10.71
N LEU A 83 -6.40 -3.48 9.69
CA LEU A 83 -7.70 -4.11 9.83
C LEU A 83 -7.71 -5.18 10.92
N ASP A 84 -6.66 -6.00 10.96
CA ASP A 84 -6.57 -7.04 11.97
C ASP A 84 -6.58 -6.46 13.37
N LYS A 85 -5.81 -5.39 13.58
CA LYS A 85 -5.73 -4.76 14.89
C LYS A 85 -7.03 -4.07 15.27
N ALA A 86 -7.67 -3.43 14.32
CA ALA A 86 -8.89 -2.68 14.59
C ALA A 86 -10.07 -3.60 14.88
N THR A 87 -10.11 -4.77 14.25
CA THR A 87 -11.24 -5.68 14.40
C THR A 87 -10.98 -6.82 15.37
N GLY A 88 -9.72 -7.08 15.70
CA GLY A 88 -9.37 -8.25 16.50
C GLY A 88 -9.52 -9.56 15.75
N ILE A 89 -9.71 -9.49 14.43
CA ILE A 89 -9.88 -10.68 13.60
C ILE A 89 -8.64 -10.82 12.72
N SER A 90 -8.04 -12.00 12.74
CA SER A 90 -6.84 -12.23 11.94
C SER A 90 -7.15 -12.30 10.46
N SER A 91 -6.32 -11.67 9.64
CA SER A 91 -6.43 -11.77 8.19
C SER A 91 -5.67 -12.97 7.64
N ASN A 92 -5.41 -13.94 8.48
CA ASN A 92 -4.64 -15.11 8.12
C ASN A 92 -5.51 -16.08 7.32
N TYR A 93 -5.94 -15.67 6.15
CA TYR A 93 -6.79 -16.46 5.28
C TYR A 93 -5.99 -17.57 4.61
N LYS A 94 -6.66 -18.70 4.42
CA LYS A 94 -6.09 -19.73 3.55
C LYS A 94 -6.23 -19.27 2.11
N PRO A 95 -5.35 -19.76 1.22
CA PRO A 95 -5.41 -19.34 -0.20
C PRO A 95 -6.80 -19.55 -0.82
N ASP A 96 -7.49 -20.62 -0.49
CA ASP A 96 -8.81 -20.87 -1.04
C ASP A 96 -9.81 -19.83 -0.59
N GLU A 97 -9.75 -19.42 0.66
CA GLU A 97 -10.66 -18.40 1.19
C GLU A 97 -10.43 -17.06 0.52
N ILE A 98 -9.17 -16.72 0.29
CA ILE A 98 -8.84 -15.47 -0.40
C ILE A 98 -9.40 -15.51 -1.82
N ARG A 99 -9.23 -16.63 -2.50
CA ARG A 99 -9.72 -16.78 -3.87
C ARG A 99 -11.23 -16.64 -3.93
N GLN A 100 -11.94 -17.27 -2.99
CA GLN A 100 -13.40 -17.19 -2.95
C GLN A 100 -13.86 -15.76 -2.69
N THR A 101 -13.18 -15.06 -1.80
CA THR A 101 -13.52 -13.67 -1.50
C THR A 101 -13.33 -12.78 -2.71
N VAL A 102 -12.22 -12.94 -3.42
CA VAL A 102 -11.95 -12.16 -4.62
C VAL A 102 -12.98 -12.47 -5.70
N THR A 103 -13.31 -13.73 -5.91
CA THR A 103 -14.31 -14.13 -6.89
C THR A 103 -15.66 -13.50 -6.58
N LYS A 104 -16.04 -13.49 -5.31
CA LYS A 104 -17.31 -12.90 -4.90
C LYS A 104 -17.34 -11.41 -5.18
N ILE A 105 -16.25 -10.71 -4.89
CA ILE A 105 -16.15 -9.29 -5.17
C ILE A 105 -16.28 -9.01 -6.66
N LEU A 106 -15.60 -9.81 -7.48
CA LEU A 106 -15.67 -9.64 -8.92
C LEU A 106 -17.07 -9.90 -9.46
N GLU A 107 -17.77 -10.87 -8.91
CA GLU A 107 -19.15 -11.14 -9.30
C GLU A 107 -20.06 -9.96 -8.97
N GLU A 108 -19.84 -9.34 -7.82
CA GLU A 108 -20.64 -8.18 -7.42
C GLU A 108 -20.37 -6.97 -8.31
N LEU A 109 -19.21 -6.90 -8.92
CA LEU A 109 -18.89 -5.84 -9.86
C LEU A 109 -19.46 -6.08 -11.25
N GLY A 110 -20.05 -7.23 -11.46
CA GLY A 110 -20.93 -7.44 -12.57
C GLY A 110 -20.42 -8.33 -13.67
N ASP A 111 -19.34 -8.05 -14.33
CA ASP A 111 -19.06 -8.71 -15.59
C ASP A 111 -17.68 -9.31 -15.71
N VAL A 112 -16.87 -9.18 -14.70
CA VAL A 112 -15.49 -9.63 -14.79
C VAL A 112 -15.43 -11.15 -14.85
N SER A 113 -16.33 -11.81 -14.16
CA SER A 113 -16.33 -13.27 -14.13
C SER A 113 -16.58 -13.88 -15.51
N GLU A 114 -17.30 -13.17 -16.36
CA GLU A 114 -17.59 -13.67 -17.70
C GLU A 114 -16.38 -13.64 -18.60
N THR A 115 -15.50 -12.67 -18.38
CA THR A 115 -14.33 -12.53 -19.23
C THR A 115 -13.19 -13.42 -18.81
N VAL A 116 -13.29 -14.03 -17.63
CA VAL A 116 -12.23 -14.86 -17.08
C VAL A 116 -12.47 -16.33 -17.33
N SER A 117 -13.57 -16.67 -17.90
CA SER A 117 -13.91 -18.07 -18.15
C SER A 117 -12.88 -18.80 -19.02
#